data_c341222378d3c601078da9446f7593c3
#
_entry.id   c341222378d3c601078da9446f7593c3
#
_cell.length_a   1.000
_cell.length_b   1.000
_cell.length_c   1.000
_cell.angle_alpha   90.00
_cell.angle_beta   90.00
_cell.angle_gamma   90.00
#
_symmetry.space_group_name_H-M   'P 1'
#
loop_
_entity.id
_entity.type
_entity.pdbx_description
1 polymer ?
#
loop_
_entity_poly.entity_id
_entity_poly.type
_entity_poly.pdbx_seq_one_letter_code
_entity_poly.pdbx_strand_id
1 'polypeptide(L)'
;MNKKEIIEILKSENANEIYKKADKIRREHCGNIVHLRALIEFSNFCKKQCLYCGINSKNKNVKRYRLSENEIIETAKQAAKLGFKTIVLQSGEDDFFDTKKMCSIIEKIKELNVALTLSIGEKTKEEYRAYKNSGADRFLLRIETTDENLYKKLHPNSDFKNRIECLYNLKELGFETGTGVMIGLPEQTIESIADDILFFKKLNADMVGLGPFISHCDTELKDSPNGSFELALKALATTRILMPNINIPATTAMETLLKDGRKIALTSGANVVMPNITPLSAKSNYSIYPHKQSVNALDTVALKNLKNEIEQIGDTISKDFGTSKNFIAQKDL
;
A
#
# COMPACT_ATOMS: atom_id res chain seq x y z
N MET A 1 -10.70 -2.19 21.61
CA MET A 1 -11.76 -2.50 20.62
C MET A 1 -11.71 -3.98 20.31
N ASN A 2 -12.83 -4.68 20.48
CA ASN A 2 -13.01 -6.10 20.18
C ASN A 2 -13.73 -6.30 18.84
N LYS A 3 -13.90 -7.56 18.38
CA LYS A 3 -14.52 -7.87 17.08
C LYS A 3 -15.95 -7.35 16.96
N LYS A 4 -16.76 -7.45 18.02
CA LYS A 4 -18.17 -6.99 18.02
C LYS A 4 -18.25 -5.48 17.80
N GLU A 5 -17.44 -4.70 18.52
CA GLU A 5 -17.38 -3.24 18.35
C GLU A 5 -16.94 -2.83 16.95
N ILE A 6 -15.99 -3.57 16.33
CA ILE A 6 -15.56 -3.33 14.94
C ILE A 6 -16.73 -3.57 13.99
N ILE A 7 -17.44 -4.70 14.14
CA ILE A 7 -18.60 -5.04 13.29
C ILE A 7 -19.70 -3.98 13.41
N GLU A 8 -19.99 -3.49 14.63
CA GLU A 8 -20.97 -2.42 14.85
C GLU A 8 -20.61 -1.14 14.10
N ILE A 9 -19.33 -0.73 14.12
CA ILE A 9 -18.84 0.42 13.36
C ILE A 9 -18.99 0.18 11.86
N LEU A 10 -18.58 -0.97 11.37
CA LEU A 10 -18.64 -1.29 9.94
C LEU A 10 -20.09 -1.33 9.40
N LYS A 11 -21.05 -1.76 10.22
CA LYS A 11 -22.49 -1.78 9.91
C LYS A 11 -23.23 -0.46 10.15
N SER A 12 -22.60 0.51 10.82
CA SER A 12 -23.25 1.80 11.15
C SER A 12 -23.65 2.55 9.88
N GLU A 13 -24.85 3.10 9.85
CA GLU A 13 -25.34 3.97 8.77
C GLU A 13 -24.71 5.36 8.81
N ASN A 14 -24.31 5.84 9.99
CA ASN A 14 -23.66 7.13 10.17
C ASN A 14 -22.33 6.95 10.92
N ALA A 15 -21.23 7.11 10.21
CA ALA A 15 -19.88 6.97 10.75
C ALA A 15 -19.14 8.31 10.92
N ASN A 16 -19.80 9.46 10.80
CA ASN A 16 -19.14 10.78 10.86
C ASN A 16 -18.34 10.99 12.15
N GLU A 17 -18.87 10.56 13.30
CA GLU A 17 -18.15 10.67 14.58
C GLU A 17 -16.92 9.74 14.64
N ILE A 18 -16.98 8.59 13.95
CA ILE A 18 -15.85 7.67 13.81
C ILE A 18 -14.74 8.32 12.96
N TYR A 19 -15.09 8.98 11.85
CA TYR A 19 -14.12 9.68 11.00
C TYR A 19 -13.45 10.83 11.75
N LYS A 20 -14.21 11.67 12.44
CA LYS A 20 -13.68 12.75 13.28
C LYS A 20 -12.75 12.22 14.38
N LYS A 21 -13.16 11.13 15.05
CA LYS A 21 -12.34 10.48 16.09
C LYS A 21 -11.04 9.93 15.51
N ALA A 22 -11.10 9.29 14.34
CA ALA A 22 -9.92 8.75 13.68
C ALA A 22 -8.94 9.86 13.25
N ASP A 23 -9.44 10.99 12.70
CA ASP A 23 -8.61 12.14 12.36
C ASP A 23 -7.98 12.78 13.60
N LYS A 24 -8.74 12.95 14.69
CA LYS A 24 -8.22 13.44 15.96
C LYS A 24 -7.07 12.56 16.45
N ILE A 25 -7.27 11.24 16.50
CA ILE A 25 -6.24 10.27 16.93
C ILE A 25 -5.02 10.34 15.98
N ARG A 26 -5.24 10.43 14.66
CA ARG A 26 -4.15 10.59 13.70
C ARG A 26 -3.33 11.85 14.00
N ARG A 27 -3.97 13.00 14.25
CA ARG A 27 -3.30 14.27 14.57
C ARG A 27 -2.54 14.20 15.89
N GLU A 28 -3.11 13.61 16.92
CA GLU A 28 -2.47 13.43 18.24
C GLU A 28 -1.24 12.52 18.17
N HIS A 29 -1.33 11.42 17.43
CA HIS A 29 -0.29 10.38 17.39
C HIS A 29 0.71 10.56 16.25
N CYS A 30 0.27 10.96 15.07
CA CYS A 30 1.13 11.09 13.89
C CYS A 30 1.49 12.56 13.57
N GLY A 31 0.83 13.54 14.22
CA GLY A 31 0.99 14.96 13.93
C GLY A 31 0.15 15.44 12.74
N ASN A 32 0.19 16.75 12.49
CA ASN A 32 -0.48 17.38 11.34
C ASN A 32 0.42 17.30 10.09
N ILE A 33 0.83 16.09 9.75
CA ILE A 33 1.76 15.82 8.65
C ILE A 33 1.27 14.69 7.75
N VAL A 34 1.57 14.83 6.46
CA VAL A 34 1.35 13.80 5.44
C VAL A 34 2.70 13.41 4.84
N HIS A 35 3.01 12.11 4.83
CA HIS A 35 4.21 11.57 4.22
C HIS A 35 3.98 11.34 2.72
N LEU A 36 4.81 11.94 1.88
CA LEU A 36 4.83 11.65 0.45
C LEU A 36 5.87 10.56 0.15
N ARG A 37 5.44 9.47 -0.50
CA ARG A 37 6.31 8.38 -0.91
C ARG A 37 6.29 8.25 -2.43
N ALA A 38 7.44 8.44 -3.08
CA ALA A 38 7.54 8.33 -4.54
C ALA A 38 7.41 6.87 -4.98
N LEU A 39 6.37 6.56 -5.75
CA LEU A 39 6.09 5.22 -6.24
C LEU A 39 6.72 4.99 -7.61
N ILE A 40 7.55 3.97 -7.75
CA ILE A 40 8.14 3.47 -9.00
C ILE A 40 7.59 2.07 -9.27
N GLU A 41 6.74 1.95 -10.28
CA GLU A 41 6.20 0.67 -10.76
C GLU A 41 7.15 0.15 -11.84
N PHE A 42 8.14 -0.69 -11.48
CA PHE A 42 9.27 -1.01 -12.34
C PHE A 42 9.09 -2.24 -13.22
N SER A 43 8.12 -3.12 -12.90
CA SER A 43 7.77 -4.27 -13.74
C SER A 43 6.30 -4.66 -13.55
N ASN A 44 5.59 -4.91 -14.66
CA ASN A 44 4.24 -5.47 -14.63
C ASN A 44 4.21 -6.97 -14.99
N PHE A 45 5.35 -7.62 -15.09
CA PHE A 45 5.40 -9.08 -15.13
C PHE A 45 5.03 -9.64 -13.75
N CYS A 46 4.19 -10.67 -13.74
CA CYS A 46 3.79 -11.32 -12.50
C CYS A 46 3.52 -12.80 -12.78
N LYS A 47 4.06 -13.71 -11.94
CA LYS A 47 3.80 -15.15 -12.03
C LYS A 47 2.50 -15.57 -11.36
N LYS A 48 1.90 -14.69 -10.53
CA LYS A 48 0.66 -14.95 -9.81
C LYS A 48 -0.57 -14.83 -10.71
N GLN A 49 -1.65 -15.50 -10.29
CA GLN A 49 -2.93 -15.59 -11.02
C GLN A 49 -4.10 -15.00 -10.21
N CYS A 50 -3.83 -13.95 -9.44
CA CYS A 50 -4.86 -13.30 -8.62
C CYS A 50 -6.05 -12.88 -9.48
N LEU A 51 -7.26 -13.33 -9.14
CA LEU A 51 -8.46 -13.19 -9.98
C LEU A 51 -8.93 -11.75 -10.20
N TYR A 52 -8.44 -10.82 -9.39
CA TYR A 52 -8.80 -9.38 -9.42
C TYR A 52 -7.76 -8.49 -10.10
N CYS A 53 -6.55 -8.99 -10.35
CA CYS A 53 -5.42 -8.16 -10.70
C CYS A 53 -5.19 -8.08 -12.21
N GLY A 54 -5.25 -6.88 -12.80
CA GLY A 54 -5.06 -6.67 -14.22
C GLY A 54 -3.67 -7.05 -14.75
N ILE A 55 -2.65 -7.18 -13.88
CA ILE A 55 -1.31 -7.62 -14.29
C ILE A 55 -1.05 -9.11 -13.99
N ASN A 56 -2.07 -9.91 -13.65
CA ASN A 56 -1.92 -11.34 -13.42
C ASN A 56 -1.35 -12.06 -14.65
N SER A 57 -0.75 -13.26 -14.46
CA SER A 57 -0.08 -13.97 -15.55
C SER A 57 -1.02 -14.50 -16.66
N LYS A 58 -2.31 -14.63 -16.36
CA LYS A 58 -3.33 -15.08 -17.35
C LYS A 58 -3.77 -13.95 -18.26
N ASN A 59 -3.65 -12.68 -17.85
CA ASN A 59 -4.04 -11.56 -18.69
C ASN A 59 -3.07 -11.41 -19.87
N LYS A 60 -3.58 -11.67 -21.08
CA LYS A 60 -2.84 -11.57 -22.35
C LYS A 60 -2.97 -10.19 -23.02
N ASN A 61 -3.88 -9.34 -22.53
CA ASN A 61 -4.17 -8.03 -23.13
C ASN A 61 -3.23 -6.93 -22.58
N VAL A 62 -2.50 -7.20 -21.49
CA VAL A 62 -1.61 -6.22 -20.88
C VAL A 62 -0.26 -6.19 -21.62
N LYS A 63 0.15 -5.00 -22.05
CA LYS A 63 1.50 -4.79 -22.60
C LYS A 63 2.54 -4.89 -21.49
N ARG A 64 3.33 -5.96 -21.49
CA ARG A 64 4.34 -6.22 -20.47
C ARG A 64 5.57 -5.35 -20.65
N TYR A 65 6.13 -4.89 -19.53
CA TYR A 65 7.37 -4.11 -19.50
C TYR A 65 8.20 -4.42 -18.25
N ARG A 66 9.47 -4.17 -18.34
CA ARG A 66 10.43 -4.06 -17.23
C ARG A 66 11.26 -2.81 -17.46
N LEU A 67 11.44 -2.01 -16.43
CA LEU A 67 12.47 -0.98 -16.43
C LEU A 67 13.82 -1.68 -16.23
N SER A 68 14.85 -1.21 -16.89
CA SER A 68 16.24 -1.63 -16.63
C SER A 68 16.69 -1.12 -15.24
N GLU A 69 17.75 -1.71 -14.70
CA GLU A 69 18.33 -1.27 -13.42
C GLU A 69 18.67 0.23 -13.46
N ASN A 70 19.26 0.70 -14.57
CA ASN A 70 19.59 2.11 -14.77
C ASN A 70 18.35 3.00 -14.77
N GLU A 71 17.27 2.62 -15.45
CA GLU A 71 16.02 3.39 -15.46
C GLU A 71 15.41 3.48 -14.06
N ILE A 72 15.44 2.40 -13.28
CA ILE A 72 14.96 2.39 -11.90
C ILE A 72 15.78 3.37 -11.05
N ILE A 73 17.11 3.31 -11.13
CA ILE A 73 18.02 4.15 -10.35
C ILE A 73 17.89 5.63 -10.77
N GLU A 74 17.84 5.94 -12.06
CA GLU A 74 17.68 7.32 -12.53
C GLU A 74 16.32 7.90 -12.12
N THR A 75 15.26 7.08 -12.15
CA THR A 75 13.93 7.49 -11.64
C THR A 75 13.98 7.75 -10.13
N ALA A 76 14.70 6.93 -9.37
CA ALA A 76 14.91 7.14 -7.94
C ALA A 76 15.70 8.44 -7.65
N LYS A 77 16.74 8.74 -8.46
CA LYS A 77 17.48 10.00 -8.36
C LYS A 77 16.58 11.21 -8.65
N GLN A 78 15.69 11.11 -9.62
CA GLN A 78 14.71 12.18 -9.90
C GLN A 78 13.78 12.39 -8.71
N ALA A 79 13.28 11.31 -8.08
CA ALA A 79 12.46 11.39 -6.86
C ALA A 79 13.21 12.12 -5.74
N ALA A 80 14.46 11.76 -5.48
CA ALA A 80 15.29 12.39 -4.44
C ALA A 80 15.51 13.89 -4.73
N LYS A 81 15.78 14.27 -5.99
CA LYS A 81 15.92 15.67 -6.43
C LYS A 81 14.63 16.48 -6.25
N LEU A 82 13.46 15.87 -6.41
CA LEU A 82 12.16 16.49 -6.13
C LEU A 82 11.84 16.61 -4.63
N GLY A 83 12.74 16.11 -3.76
CA GLY A 83 12.64 16.22 -2.31
C GLY A 83 11.91 15.07 -1.62
N PHE A 84 11.57 13.99 -2.35
CA PHE A 84 11.02 12.81 -1.72
C PHE A 84 12.04 12.14 -0.81
N LYS A 85 11.63 11.85 0.43
CA LYS A 85 12.44 11.18 1.44
C LYS A 85 12.20 9.67 1.50
N THR A 86 11.19 9.18 0.79
CA THR A 86 10.88 7.76 0.69
C THR A 86 10.56 7.38 -0.75
N ILE A 87 11.15 6.27 -1.19
CA ILE A 87 10.89 5.63 -2.48
C ILE A 87 10.23 4.28 -2.23
N VAL A 88 9.22 3.95 -3.04
CA VAL A 88 8.55 2.65 -3.06
C VAL A 88 8.84 2.00 -4.40
N LEU A 89 9.54 0.89 -4.40
CA LEU A 89 9.69 0.02 -5.58
C LEU A 89 8.58 -1.01 -5.60
N GLN A 90 7.74 -0.95 -6.61
CA GLN A 90 6.61 -1.86 -6.77
C GLN A 90 6.68 -2.62 -8.09
N SER A 91 6.38 -3.92 -8.05
CA SER A 91 6.23 -4.76 -9.24
C SER A 91 5.22 -5.88 -9.02
N GLY A 92 4.87 -6.61 -10.07
CA GLY A 92 4.39 -7.97 -9.91
C GLY A 92 5.48 -8.89 -9.34
N GLU A 93 5.15 -10.14 -9.04
CA GLU A 93 6.16 -11.15 -8.67
C GLU A 93 6.90 -11.60 -9.94
N ASP A 94 8.02 -10.94 -10.20
CA ASP A 94 8.83 -11.07 -11.41
C ASP A 94 10.21 -11.65 -11.07
N ASP A 95 10.45 -12.90 -11.44
CA ASP A 95 11.69 -13.61 -11.13
C ASP A 95 12.89 -13.13 -11.98
N PHE A 96 12.67 -12.24 -12.97
CA PHE A 96 13.77 -11.59 -13.70
C PHE A 96 14.64 -10.73 -12.78
N PHE A 97 14.02 -10.10 -11.79
CA PHE A 97 14.72 -9.36 -10.75
C PHE A 97 15.08 -10.31 -9.62
N ASP A 98 16.10 -11.13 -9.84
CA ASP A 98 16.65 -12.04 -8.83
C ASP A 98 17.23 -11.29 -7.63
N THR A 99 17.61 -12.04 -6.61
CA THR A 99 18.13 -11.47 -5.36
C THR A 99 19.35 -10.58 -5.59
N LYS A 100 20.28 -10.98 -6.46
CA LYS A 100 21.50 -10.21 -6.75
C LYS A 100 21.20 -8.86 -7.40
N LYS A 101 20.33 -8.85 -8.43
CA LYS A 101 19.91 -7.61 -9.10
C LYS A 101 19.16 -6.67 -8.13
N MET A 102 18.23 -7.23 -7.33
CA MET A 102 17.50 -6.42 -6.37
C MET A 102 18.43 -5.82 -5.30
N CYS A 103 19.38 -6.59 -4.77
CA CYS A 103 20.38 -6.07 -3.83
C CYS A 103 21.19 -4.92 -4.45
N SER A 104 21.68 -5.07 -5.69
CA SER A 104 22.40 -4.01 -6.41
C SER A 104 21.56 -2.73 -6.56
N ILE A 105 20.28 -2.86 -6.94
CA ILE A 105 19.36 -1.72 -7.06
C ILE A 105 19.15 -1.05 -5.69
N ILE A 106 18.91 -1.84 -4.63
CA ILE A 106 18.70 -1.34 -3.27
C ILE A 106 19.91 -0.52 -2.81
N GLU A 107 21.13 -1.07 -2.91
CA GLU A 107 22.38 -0.42 -2.50
C GLU A 107 22.56 0.93 -3.18
N LYS A 108 22.40 0.98 -4.50
CA LYS A 108 22.53 2.23 -5.28
C LYS A 108 21.45 3.28 -4.93
N ILE A 109 20.22 2.86 -4.62
CA ILE A 109 19.17 3.79 -4.18
C ILE A 109 19.47 4.30 -2.76
N LYS A 110 20.03 3.46 -1.89
CA LYS A 110 20.39 3.89 -0.53
C LYS A 110 21.48 4.96 -0.48
N GLU A 111 22.35 5.05 -1.49
CA GLU A 111 23.30 6.17 -1.63
C GLU A 111 22.60 7.54 -1.74
N LEU A 112 21.33 7.59 -2.12
CA LEU A 112 20.55 8.84 -2.27
C LEU A 112 20.04 9.40 -0.92
N ASN A 113 20.35 8.77 0.21
CA ASN A 113 19.85 9.15 1.54
C ASN A 113 18.31 9.25 1.59
N VAL A 114 17.66 8.18 1.16
CA VAL A 114 16.20 8.00 1.19
C VAL A 114 15.85 6.70 1.91
N ALA A 115 14.64 6.64 2.46
CA ALA A 115 14.09 5.39 2.92
C ALA A 115 13.51 4.61 1.73
N LEU A 116 13.75 3.29 1.71
CA LEU A 116 13.34 2.41 0.62
C LEU A 116 12.32 1.38 1.09
N THR A 117 11.17 1.36 0.42
CA THR A 117 10.12 0.36 0.61
C THR A 117 10.08 -0.58 -0.60
N LEU A 118 10.05 -1.88 -0.35
CA LEU A 118 9.82 -2.89 -1.39
C LEU A 118 8.37 -3.38 -1.35
N SER A 119 7.73 -3.52 -2.52
CA SER A 119 6.40 -4.11 -2.72
C SER A 119 6.46 -5.02 -3.95
N ILE A 120 7.11 -6.18 -3.80
CA ILE A 120 7.53 -7.09 -4.90
C ILE A 120 7.05 -8.53 -4.67
N GLY A 121 6.01 -8.71 -3.86
CA GLY A 121 5.38 -10.00 -3.57
C GLY A 121 6.15 -10.88 -2.58
N GLU A 122 5.83 -12.17 -2.61
CA GLU A 122 6.42 -13.18 -1.70
C GLU A 122 7.85 -13.52 -2.09
N LYS A 123 8.70 -13.66 -1.06
CA LYS A 123 10.10 -14.07 -1.18
C LYS A 123 10.46 -15.08 -0.08
N THR A 124 11.56 -15.77 -0.23
CA THR A 124 12.09 -16.60 0.86
C THR A 124 12.65 -15.74 2.00
N LYS A 125 12.80 -16.31 3.17
CA LYS A 125 13.37 -15.61 4.33
C LYS A 125 14.83 -15.16 4.06
N GLU A 126 15.58 -15.94 3.28
CA GLU A 126 16.95 -15.64 2.85
C GLU A 126 16.97 -14.43 1.91
N GLU A 127 16.06 -14.35 0.95
CA GLU A 127 15.93 -13.20 0.05
C GLU A 127 15.54 -11.94 0.84
N TYR A 128 14.57 -12.02 1.75
CA TYR A 128 14.23 -10.89 2.63
C TYR A 128 15.44 -10.43 3.46
N ARG A 129 16.22 -11.37 4.01
CA ARG A 129 17.45 -11.05 4.76
C ARG A 129 18.48 -10.34 3.87
N ALA A 130 18.68 -10.81 2.64
CA ALA A 130 19.57 -10.17 1.68
C ALA A 130 19.14 -8.73 1.37
N TYR A 131 17.85 -8.50 1.10
CA TYR A 131 17.32 -7.15 0.86
C TYR A 131 17.48 -6.24 2.06
N LYS A 132 17.24 -6.77 3.28
CA LYS A 132 17.45 -6.02 4.52
C LYS A 132 18.91 -5.60 4.70
N ASN A 133 19.84 -6.52 4.47
CA ASN A 133 21.27 -6.28 4.57
C ASN A 133 21.77 -5.28 3.52
N SER A 134 21.17 -5.26 2.32
CA SER A 134 21.46 -4.27 1.29
C SER A 134 20.86 -2.89 1.59
N GLY A 135 20.06 -2.75 2.64
CA GLY A 135 19.59 -1.46 3.15
C GLY A 135 18.10 -1.17 2.93
N ALA A 136 17.29 -2.12 2.47
CA ALA A 136 15.84 -1.91 2.39
C ALA A 136 15.25 -1.69 3.80
N ASP A 137 14.51 -0.60 3.98
CA ASP A 137 13.97 -0.20 5.27
C ASP A 137 12.62 -0.87 5.55
N ARG A 138 11.77 -0.96 4.52
CA ARG A 138 10.36 -1.36 4.62
C ARG A 138 10.02 -2.41 3.60
N PHE A 139 9.04 -3.23 3.94
CA PHE A 139 8.44 -4.16 2.99
C PHE A 139 6.92 -4.12 3.11
N LEU A 140 6.23 -3.97 1.99
CA LEU A 140 4.77 -4.03 1.90
C LEU A 140 4.35 -5.35 1.23
N LEU A 141 3.70 -6.22 2.00
CA LEU A 141 3.09 -7.45 1.51
C LEU A 141 1.65 -7.54 2.00
N ARG A 142 0.69 -7.34 1.11
CA ARG A 142 -0.72 -7.37 1.49
C ARG A 142 -1.19 -8.78 1.74
N ILE A 143 -1.90 -8.99 2.86
CA ILE A 143 -2.57 -10.26 3.15
C ILE A 143 -3.80 -10.47 2.25
N GLU A 144 -4.42 -9.40 1.79
CA GLU A 144 -5.63 -9.27 0.98
C GLU A 144 -6.91 -9.72 1.66
N THR A 145 -6.90 -10.78 2.43
CA THR A 145 -7.94 -11.21 3.39
C THR A 145 -7.35 -12.28 4.31
N THR A 146 -7.84 -12.34 5.53
CA THR A 146 -7.50 -13.40 6.51
C THR A 146 -8.47 -14.58 6.46
N ASP A 147 -9.54 -14.49 5.69
CA ASP A 147 -10.40 -15.62 5.36
C ASP A 147 -9.66 -16.55 4.40
N GLU A 148 -9.20 -17.70 4.91
CA GLU A 148 -8.40 -18.66 4.15
C GLU A 148 -9.16 -19.22 2.93
N ASN A 149 -10.48 -19.40 3.02
CA ASN A 149 -11.28 -19.91 1.92
C ASN A 149 -11.40 -18.87 0.81
N LEU A 150 -11.70 -17.63 1.17
CA LEU A 150 -11.73 -16.52 0.24
C LEU A 150 -10.35 -16.27 -0.37
N TYR A 151 -9.27 -16.33 0.43
CA TYR A 151 -7.90 -16.18 -0.07
C TYR A 151 -7.57 -17.24 -1.13
N LYS A 152 -7.82 -18.51 -0.87
CA LYS A 152 -7.58 -19.62 -1.82
C LYS A 152 -8.35 -19.44 -3.12
N LYS A 153 -9.60 -18.98 -3.05
CA LYS A 153 -10.43 -18.69 -4.21
C LYS A 153 -9.83 -17.57 -5.06
N LEU A 154 -9.40 -16.48 -4.45
CA LEU A 154 -8.87 -15.30 -5.13
C LEU A 154 -7.43 -15.48 -5.65
N HIS A 155 -6.67 -16.43 -5.09
CA HIS A 155 -5.26 -16.66 -5.37
C HIS A 155 -4.97 -18.13 -5.71
N PRO A 156 -5.45 -18.64 -6.85
CA PRO A 156 -5.46 -20.09 -7.16
C PRO A 156 -4.06 -20.74 -7.20
N ASN A 157 -3.00 -19.99 -7.38
CA ASN A 157 -1.61 -20.49 -7.38
C ASN A 157 -0.77 -19.90 -6.23
N SER A 158 -1.39 -19.61 -5.10
CA SER A 158 -0.72 -19.08 -3.90
C SER A 158 -1.13 -19.86 -2.66
N ASP A 159 -0.24 -19.93 -1.69
CA ASP A 159 -0.49 -20.57 -0.41
C ASP A 159 -0.75 -19.51 0.66
N PHE A 160 -1.89 -19.62 1.36
CA PHE A 160 -2.27 -18.72 2.45
C PHE A 160 -1.28 -18.80 3.62
N LYS A 161 -0.84 -20.01 3.99
CA LYS A 161 0.11 -20.19 5.09
C LYS A 161 1.46 -19.55 4.78
N ASN A 162 1.95 -19.73 3.54
CA ASN A 162 3.16 -19.08 3.08
C ASN A 162 3.04 -17.54 3.13
N ARG A 163 1.87 -16.98 2.75
CA ARG A 163 1.63 -15.52 2.84
C ARG A 163 1.73 -15.02 4.29
N ILE A 164 1.15 -15.74 5.23
CA ILE A 164 1.23 -15.43 6.66
C ILE A 164 2.68 -15.55 7.16
N GLU A 165 3.38 -16.62 6.79
CA GLU A 165 4.78 -16.84 7.16
C GLU A 165 5.69 -15.74 6.63
N CYS A 166 5.52 -15.32 5.37
CA CYS A 166 6.24 -14.18 4.81
C CYS A 166 6.08 -12.91 5.65
N LEU A 167 4.87 -12.60 6.10
CA LEU A 167 4.61 -11.41 6.93
C LEU A 167 5.34 -11.49 8.29
N TYR A 168 5.34 -12.66 8.94
CA TYR A 168 6.09 -12.84 10.19
C TYR A 168 7.60 -12.82 9.98
N ASN A 169 8.11 -13.41 8.88
CA ASN A 169 9.52 -13.36 8.52
C ASN A 169 10.01 -11.90 8.33
N LEU A 170 9.18 -11.04 7.68
CA LEU A 170 9.48 -9.62 7.54
C LEU A 170 9.61 -8.91 8.89
N LYS A 171 8.69 -9.19 9.83
CA LYS A 171 8.77 -8.65 11.21
C LYS A 171 10.02 -9.13 11.92
N GLU A 172 10.30 -10.43 11.90
CA GLU A 172 11.46 -11.04 12.55
C GLU A 172 12.79 -10.48 12.03
N LEU A 173 12.87 -10.19 10.73
CA LEU A 173 14.04 -9.59 10.09
C LEU A 173 14.16 -8.08 10.34
N GLY A 174 13.26 -7.47 11.10
CA GLY A 174 13.30 -6.06 11.48
C GLY A 174 12.97 -5.09 10.35
N PHE A 175 12.12 -5.49 9.39
CA PHE A 175 11.51 -4.52 8.47
C PHE A 175 10.42 -3.70 9.15
N GLU A 176 10.30 -2.42 8.81
CA GLU A 176 9.04 -1.70 8.98
C GLU A 176 8.01 -2.36 8.04
N THR A 177 7.16 -3.23 8.64
CA THR A 177 6.35 -4.17 7.87
C THR A 177 4.97 -3.61 7.58
N GLY A 178 4.63 -3.55 6.29
CA GLY A 178 3.31 -3.17 5.80
C GLY A 178 2.49 -4.36 5.34
N THR A 179 1.18 -4.29 5.61
CA THR A 179 0.19 -5.23 5.07
C THR A 179 -1.06 -4.47 4.62
N GLY A 180 -2.14 -5.17 4.30
CA GLY A 180 -3.41 -4.55 3.92
C GLY A 180 -4.35 -5.52 3.26
N VAL A 181 -5.57 -5.02 3.02
CA VAL A 181 -6.66 -5.79 2.40
C VAL A 181 -7.43 -4.93 1.41
N MET A 182 -8.11 -5.57 0.48
CA MET A 182 -9.17 -4.92 -0.30
C MET A 182 -10.51 -5.04 0.41
N ILE A 183 -11.34 -4.02 0.27
CA ILE A 183 -12.66 -3.96 0.89
C ILE A 183 -13.73 -4.08 -0.20
N GLY A 184 -14.68 -4.99 0.01
CA GLY A 184 -15.78 -5.24 -0.92
C GLY A 184 -15.43 -6.25 -2.02
N LEU A 185 -14.53 -7.18 -1.74
CA LEU A 185 -14.31 -8.36 -2.58
C LEU A 185 -15.59 -9.20 -2.64
N PRO A 186 -15.87 -9.88 -3.78
CA PRO A 186 -16.96 -10.85 -3.82
C PRO A 186 -16.85 -11.86 -2.66
N GLU A 187 -17.98 -12.14 -2.01
CA GLU A 187 -18.09 -13.05 -0.85
C GLU A 187 -17.39 -12.58 0.44
N GLN A 188 -16.76 -11.42 0.44
CA GLN A 188 -16.21 -10.85 1.66
C GLN A 188 -17.35 -10.40 2.60
N THR A 189 -17.28 -10.80 3.87
CA THR A 189 -18.28 -10.42 4.88
C THR A 189 -17.76 -9.30 5.79
N ILE A 190 -18.66 -8.62 6.48
CA ILE A 190 -18.29 -7.63 7.51
C ILE A 190 -17.47 -8.30 8.62
N GLU A 191 -17.80 -9.54 8.96
CA GLU A 191 -17.12 -10.34 9.96
C GLU A 191 -15.69 -10.66 9.56
N SER A 192 -15.44 -10.99 8.26
CA SER A 192 -14.08 -11.21 7.74
C SER A 192 -13.26 -9.92 7.70
N ILE A 193 -13.85 -8.77 7.35
CA ILE A 193 -13.17 -7.47 7.43
C ILE A 193 -12.77 -7.14 8.87
N ALA A 194 -13.62 -7.47 9.85
CA ALA A 194 -13.29 -7.28 11.27
C ALA A 194 -12.11 -8.17 11.70
N ASP A 195 -12.05 -9.42 11.23
CA ASP A 195 -10.91 -10.31 11.47
C ASP A 195 -9.63 -9.79 10.80
N ASP A 196 -9.72 -9.25 9.60
CA ASP A 196 -8.61 -8.60 8.89
C ASP A 196 -8.03 -7.44 9.72
N ILE A 197 -8.89 -6.57 10.26
CA ILE A 197 -8.47 -5.44 11.11
C ILE A 197 -7.80 -5.93 12.40
N LEU A 198 -8.33 -6.97 13.03
CA LEU A 198 -7.72 -7.58 14.22
C LEU A 198 -6.38 -8.25 13.90
N PHE A 199 -6.24 -8.84 12.71
CA PHE A 199 -4.98 -9.41 12.26
C PHE A 199 -3.88 -8.36 12.12
N PHE A 200 -4.17 -7.15 11.63
CA PHE A 200 -3.17 -6.08 11.57
C PHE A 200 -2.58 -5.79 12.95
N LYS A 201 -3.44 -5.74 13.98
CA LYS A 201 -3.00 -5.56 15.36
C LYS A 201 -2.18 -6.76 15.87
N LYS A 202 -2.62 -7.99 15.58
CA LYS A 202 -1.92 -9.22 15.96
C LYS A 202 -0.53 -9.32 15.32
N LEU A 203 -0.41 -8.96 14.03
CA LEU A 203 0.85 -8.88 13.30
C LEU A 203 1.75 -7.76 13.83
N ASN A 204 1.18 -6.81 14.58
CA ASN A 204 1.84 -5.56 14.96
C ASN A 204 2.38 -4.83 13.73
N ALA A 205 1.51 -4.66 12.72
CA ALA A 205 1.85 -4.02 11.46
C ALA A 205 2.24 -2.55 11.67
N ASP A 206 3.20 -2.06 10.88
CA ASP A 206 3.69 -0.68 10.94
C ASP A 206 3.03 0.22 9.88
N MET A 207 2.53 -0.41 8.81
CA MET A 207 1.81 0.23 7.71
C MET A 207 0.62 -0.65 7.33
N VAL A 208 -0.55 -0.04 7.09
CA VAL A 208 -1.75 -0.76 6.67
C VAL A 208 -2.42 -0.07 5.49
N GLY A 209 -2.44 -0.74 4.34
CA GLY A 209 -3.11 -0.26 3.13
C GLY A 209 -4.52 -0.81 3.02
N LEU A 210 -5.52 0.05 3.10
CA LEU A 210 -6.93 -0.26 2.94
C LEU A 210 -7.49 0.53 1.75
N GLY A 211 -8.25 -0.14 0.90
CA GLY A 211 -8.90 0.52 -0.22
C GLY A 211 -10.00 -0.36 -0.79
N PRO A 212 -10.97 0.24 -1.49
CA PRO A 212 -12.03 -0.50 -2.11
C PRO A 212 -11.50 -1.40 -3.23
N PHE A 213 -12.11 -2.55 -3.41
CA PHE A 213 -11.95 -3.37 -4.60
C PHE A 213 -12.47 -2.61 -5.83
N ILE A 214 -11.74 -2.66 -6.93
CA ILE A 214 -12.16 -2.12 -8.22
C ILE A 214 -11.98 -3.23 -9.25
N SER A 215 -13.08 -3.61 -9.92
CA SER A 215 -13.08 -4.67 -10.92
C SER A 215 -12.27 -4.25 -12.16
N HIS A 216 -11.58 -5.21 -12.78
CA HIS A 216 -10.81 -4.99 -14.00
C HIS A 216 -11.37 -5.81 -15.15
N CYS A 217 -11.60 -5.17 -16.30
CA CYS A 217 -12.25 -5.77 -17.47
C CYS A 217 -11.55 -7.03 -18.01
N ASP A 218 -10.25 -7.17 -17.80
CA ASP A 218 -9.45 -8.33 -18.26
C ASP A 218 -9.19 -9.35 -17.15
N THR A 219 -10.06 -9.43 -16.14
CA THR A 219 -9.90 -10.38 -15.01
C THR A 219 -11.13 -11.26 -14.85
N GLU A 220 -11.01 -12.33 -14.08
CA GLU A 220 -12.11 -13.21 -13.74
C GLU A 220 -13.25 -12.49 -12.98
N LEU A 221 -12.92 -11.41 -12.26
CA LEU A 221 -13.89 -10.61 -11.49
C LEU A 221 -14.39 -9.37 -12.24
N LYS A 222 -14.30 -9.34 -13.58
CA LYS A 222 -14.69 -8.19 -14.41
C LYS A 222 -16.14 -7.75 -14.25
N ASP A 223 -17.05 -8.68 -13.98
CA ASP A 223 -18.49 -8.43 -13.83
C ASP A 223 -18.89 -8.24 -12.35
N SER A 224 -17.94 -8.28 -11.42
CA SER A 224 -18.20 -8.05 -10.01
C SER A 224 -18.38 -6.55 -9.72
N PRO A 225 -19.33 -6.16 -8.84
CA PRO A 225 -19.46 -4.78 -8.43
C PRO A 225 -18.20 -4.29 -7.72
N ASN A 226 -17.89 -3.01 -7.87
CA ASN A 226 -16.83 -2.38 -7.09
C ASN A 226 -17.16 -2.39 -5.59
N GLY A 227 -16.14 -2.42 -4.76
CA GLY A 227 -16.27 -2.27 -3.32
C GLY A 227 -16.78 -0.90 -2.91
N SER A 228 -17.45 -0.81 -1.76
CA SER A 228 -17.99 0.44 -1.24
C SER A 228 -16.85 1.37 -0.74
N PHE A 229 -16.86 2.62 -1.22
CA PHE A 229 -15.99 3.68 -0.70
C PHE A 229 -16.23 3.88 0.80
N GLU A 230 -17.49 3.94 1.21
CA GLU A 230 -17.86 4.19 2.61
C GLU A 230 -17.39 3.06 3.53
N LEU A 231 -17.58 1.80 3.12
CA LEU A 231 -17.11 0.65 3.90
C LEU A 231 -15.57 0.65 4.03
N ALA A 232 -14.86 0.98 2.95
CA ALA A 232 -13.41 1.11 2.97
C ALA A 232 -12.96 2.25 3.90
N LEU A 233 -13.67 3.39 3.91
CA LEU A 233 -13.40 4.50 4.80
C LEU A 233 -13.66 4.15 6.27
N LYS A 234 -14.75 3.43 6.58
CA LYS A 234 -15.04 2.90 7.93
C LYS A 234 -13.92 1.96 8.40
N ALA A 235 -13.47 1.03 7.54
CA ALA A 235 -12.39 0.12 7.86
C ALA A 235 -11.07 0.86 8.13
N LEU A 236 -10.75 1.90 7.33
CA LEU A 236 -9.59 2.76 7.52
C LEU A 236 -9.65 3.50 8.86
N ALA A 237 -10.76 4.18 9.14
CA ALA A 237 -10.96 4.93 10.39
C ALA A 237 -10.91 4.03 11.62
N THR A 238 -11.54 2.85 11.55
CA THR A 238 -11.49 1.83 12.61
C THR A 238 -10.07 1.34 12.87
N THR A 239 -9.30 1.10 11.79
CA THR A 239 -7.91 0.69 11.89
C THR A 239 -7.06 1.78 12.55
N ARG A 240 -7.26 3.06 12.21
CA ARG A 240 -6.57 4.19 12.88
C ARG A 240 -6.88 4.25 14.37
N ILE A 241 -8.15 4.08 14.75
CA ILE A 241 -8.55 4.11 16.16
C ILE A 241 -7.92 2.93 16.93
N LEU A 242 -7.85 1.76 16.32
CA LEU A 242 -7.29 0.55 16.93
C LEU A 242 -5.77 0.59 17.02
N MET A 243 -5.11 1.23 16.04
CA MET A 243 -3.65 1.27 15.86
C MET A 243 -3.18 2.72 15.59
N PRO A 244 -3.10 3.55 16.63
CA PRO A 244 -2.91 5.00 16.47
C PRO A 244 -1.56 5.42 15.88
N ASN A 245 -0.53 4.58 15.98
CA ASN A 245 0.86 4.92 15.65
C ASN A 245 1.34 4.44 14.27
N ILE A 246 0.48 3.74 13.51
CA ILE A 246 0.86 3.19 12.20
C ILE A 246 0.73 4.20 11.07
N ASN A 247 1.36 3.91 9.94
CA ASN A 247 1.16 4.64 8.69
C ASN A 247 0.00 4.04 7.88
N ILE A 248 -0.96 4.87 7.46
CA ILE A 248 -2.11 4.46 6.63
C ILE A 248 -2.15 5.33 5.37
N PRO A 249 -2.01 4.76 4.16
CA PRO A 249 -2.12 5.52 2.93
C PRO A 249 -3.58 5.87 2.59
N ALA A 250 -3.80 7.09 2.11
CA ALA A 250 -4.95 7.43 1.30
C ALA A 250 -4.73 6.79 -0.08
N THR A 251 -5.29 5.59 -0.28
CA THR A 251 -5.00 4.78 -1.46
C THR A 251 -5.54 5.42 -2.74
N THR A 252 -4.85 5.19 -3.86
CA THR A 252 -5.30 5.65 -5.18
C THR A 252 -6.70 5.11 -5.53
N ALA A 253 -7.08 3.93 -5.02
CA ALA A 253 -8.41 3.36 -5.23
C ALA A 253 -9.53 4.23 -4.62
N MET A 254 -9.28 4.90 -3.50
CA MET A 254 -10.25 5.85 -2.90
C MET A 254 -10.53 7.01 -3.85
N GLU A 255 -9.48 7.62 -4.43
CA GLU A 255 -9.61 8.71 -5.40
C GLU A 255 -10.22 8.25 -6.73
N THR A 256 -9.98 7.00 -7.11
CA THR A 256 -10.53 6.44 -8.35
C THR A 256 -12.03 6.21 -8.28
N LEU A 257 -12.55 5.81 -7.11
CA LEU A 257 -13.99 5.59 -6.92
C LEU A 257 -14.78 6.88 -6.63
N LEU A 258 -14.17 7.83 -5.95
CA LEU A 258 -14.84 9.05 -5.54
C LEU A 258 -13.91 10.25 -5.72
N LYS A 259 -14.38 11.28 -6.41
CA LYS A 259 -13.67 12.56 -6.47
C LYS A 259 -13.44 13.09 -5.06
N ASP A 260 -12.25 13.61 -4.79
CA ASP A 260 -11.79 14.04 -3.47
C ASP A 260 -11.64 12.88 -2.43
N GLY A 261 -11.72 11.61 -2.88
CA GLY A 261 -11.62 10.44 -2.02
C GLY A 261 -10.31 10.37 -1.23
N ARG A 262 -9.21 10.85 -1.80
CA ARG A 262 -7.92 11.00 -1.11
C ARG A 262 -8.02 12.00 0.04
N LYS A 263 -8.59 13.18 -0.20
CA LYS A 263 -8.80 14.22 0.81
C LYS A 263 -9.67 13.71 1.95
N ILE A 264 -10.77 13.03 1.63
CA ILE A 264 -11.67 12.42 2.60
C ILE A 264 -10.92 11.37 3.44
N ALA A 265 -10.11 10.52 2.82
CA ALA A 265 -9.31 9.53 3.55
C ALA A 265 -8.28 10.18 4.48
N LEU A 266 -7.61 11.27 4.06
CA LEU A 266 -6.67 12.03 4.89
C LEU A 266 -7.35 12.64 6.11
N THR A 267 -8.57 13.15 5.99
CA THR A 267 -9.37 13.68 7.11
C THR A 267 -10.15 12.62 7.88
N SER A 268 -9.88 11.35 7.62
CA SER A 268 -10.51 10.20 8.29
C SER A 268 -9.50 9.20 8.86
N GLY A 269 -8.22 9.62 9.00
CA GLY A 269 -7.20 8.82 9.67
C GLY A 269 -6.01 8.39 8.81
N ALA A 270 -6.01 8.61 7.50
CA ALA A 270 -4.83 8.40 6.65
C ALA A 270 -3.76 9.49 6.86
N ASN A 271 -2.48 9.16 6.62
CA ASN A 271 -1.36 10.09 6.76
C ASN A 271 -0.25 9.88 5.71
N VAL A 272 -0.49 9.09 4.67
CA VAL A 272 0.47 8.82 3.59
C VAL A 272 -0.18 9.00 2.24
N VAL A 273 0.53 9.60 1.29
CA VAL A 273 0.16 9.64 -0.14
C VAL A 273 1.34 9.13 -0.96
N MET A 274 1.06 8.37 -2.02
CA MET A 274 2.07 7.79 -2.90
C MET A 274 1.96 8.35 -4.33
N PRO A 275 2.53 9.53 -4.61
CA PRO A 275 2.63 10.04 -5.97
C PRO A 275 3.48 9.11 -6.85
N ASN A 276 3.00 8.87 -8.08
CA ASN A 276 3.64 7.95 -9.01
C ASN A 276 4.67 8.69 -9.87
N ILE A 277 5.92 8.24 -9.83
CA ILE A 277 7.04 8.80 -10.59
C ILE A 277 7.51 7.87 -11.72
N THR A 278 6.84 6.75 -11.93
CA THR A 278 7.15 5.81 -13.03
C THR A 278 7.19 6.57 -14.37
N PRO A 279 8.18 6.32 -15.24
CA PRO A 279 8.24 6.92 -16.57
C PRO A 279 6.94 6.75 -17.34
N LEU A 280 6.49 7.80 -18.05
CA LEU A 280 5.19 7.81 -18.74
C LEU A 280 5.03 6.66 -19.74
N SER A 281 6.13 6.24 -20.39
CA SER A 281 6.17 5.10 -21.31
C SER A 281 5.76 3.76 -20.66
N ALA A 282 5.95 3.62 -19.36
CA ALA A 282 5.68 2.40 -18.61
C ALA A 282 4.40 2.52 -17.74
N LYS A 283 4.12 3.73 -17.20
CA LYS A 283 3.07 3.99 -16.24
C LYS A 283 1.67 3.51 -16.68
N SER A 284 1.30 3.74 -17.94
CA SER A 284 0.00 3.34 -18.49
C SER A 284 -0.19 1.82 -18.56
N ASN A 285 0.94 1.07 -18.59
CA ASN A 285 0.93 -0.39 -18.67
C ASN A 285 0.89 -1.08 -17.30
N TYR A 286 0.97 -0.33 -16.18
CA TYR A 286 0.83 -0.88 -14.82
C TYR A 286 -0.62 -0.74 -14.34
N SER A 287 -1.52 -1.48 -14.97
CA SER A 287 -2.96 -1.42 -14.68
C SER A 287 -3.39 -2.60 -13.80
N ILE A 288 -3.24 -2.46 -12.48
CA ILE A 288 -3.77 -3.45 -11.52
C ILE A 288 -5.29 -3.37 -11.43
N TYR A 289 -5.87 -2.18 -11.67
CA TYR A 289 -7.28 -1.90 -11.89
C TYR A 289 -7.40 -0.69 -12.85
N PRO A 290 -8.57 -0.50 -13.54
CA PRO A 290 -8.74 0.53 -14.57
C PRO A 290 -8.82 1.94 -13.98
N HIS A 291 -8.57 2.94 -14.84
CA HIS A 291 -8.74 4.37 -14.54
C HIS A 291 -8.03 4.88 -13.28
N LYS A 292 -6.92 4.25 -12.90
CA LYS A 292 -6.15 4.57 -11.69
C LYS A 292 -5.79 6.06 -11.59
N GLN A 293 -6.39 6.79 -10.65
CA GLN A 293 -6.21 8.23 -10.41
C GLN A 293 -4.97 8.53 -9.55
N SER A 294 -3.78 8.17 -10.05
CA SER A 294 -2.53 8.46 -9.36
C SER A 294 -1.99 9.85 -9.69
N VAL A 295 -1.55 10.61 -8.68
CA VAL A 295 -0.83 11.87 -8.89
C VAL A 295 0.47 11.58 -9.64
N ASN A 296 0.69 12.27 -10.77
CA ASN A 296 1.95 12.20 -11.48
C ASN A 296 2.99 13.10 -10.80
N ALA A 297 3.99 12.52 -10.17
CA ALA A 297 5.02 13.27 -9.46
C ALA A 297 6.01 13.99 -10.39
N LEU A 298 6.07 13.63 -11.67
CA LEU A 298 6.85 14.33 -12.71
C LEU A 298 6.13 15.57 -13.24
N ASP A 299 4.84 15.71 -12.97
CA ASP A 299 4.06 16.89 -13.31
C ASP A 299 4.09 17.87 -12.13
N THR A 300 4.80 18.98 -12.32
CA THR A 300 4.97 20.01 -11.28
C THR A 300 3.66 20.65 -10.87
N VAL A 301 2.68 20.78 -11.78
CA VAL A 301 1.34 21.32 -11.49
C VAL A 301 0.56 20.33 -10.63
N ALA A 302 0.55 19.05 -11.00
CA ALA A 302 -0.13 18.01 -10.23
C ALA A 302 0.46 17.88 -8.81
N LEU A 303 1.78 17.96 -8.68
CA LEU A 303 2.45 17.91 -7.39
C LEU A 303 2.16 19.17 -6.54
N LYS A 304 2.10 20.35 -7.15
CA LYS A 304 1.70 21.59 -6.48
C LYS A 304 0.25 21.51 -6.00
N ASN A 305 -0.67 21.01 -6.84
CA ASN A 305 -2.07 20.85 -6.46
C ASN A 305 -2.22 19.89 -5.28
N LEU A 306 -1.49 18.78 -5.25
CA LEU A 306 -1.47 17.86 -4.10
C LEU A 306 -0.98 18.57 -2.82
N LYS A 307 0.05 19.40 -2.91
CA LYS A 307 0.54 20.18 -1.76
C LYS A 307 -0.53 21.12 -1.23
N ASN A 308 -1.16 21.88 -2.13
CA ASN A 308 -2.26 22.78 -1.76
C ASN A 308 -3.45 22.03 -1.13
N GLU A 309 -3.80 20.84 -1.65
CA GLU A 309 -4.85 19.99 -1.08
C GLU A 309 -4.53 19.57 0.36
N ILE A 310 -3.26 19.20 0.63
CA ILE A 310 -2.79 18.84 1.98
C ILE A 310 -2.83 20.06 2.91
N GLU A 311 -2.40 21.23 2.45
CA GLU A 311 -2.43 22.46 3.23
C GLU A 311 -3.87 22.91 3.56
N GLN A 312 -4.81 22.74 2.62
CA GLN A 312 -6.24 23.07 2.82
C GLN A 312 -6.92 22.26 3.93
N ILE A 313 -6.42 21.05 4.25
CA ILE A 313 -6.94 20.25 5.36
C ILE A 313 -6.20 20.53 6.69
N GLY A 314 -5.31 21.54 6.71
CA GLY A 314 -4.54 21.94 7.90
C GLY A 314 -3.33 21.04 8.18
N ASP A 315 -2.85 20.30 7.19
CA ASP A 315 -1.67 19.46 7.30
C ASP A 315 -0.49 20.02 6.50
N THR A 316 0.71 19.53 6.79
CA THR A 316 1.94 19.85 6.07
C THR A 316 2.60 18.59 5.53
N ILE A 317 3.47 18.75 4.52
CA ILE A 317 4.24 17.62 4.00
C ILE A 317 5.45 17.38 4.91
N SER A 318 5.60 16.12 5.34
CA SER A 318 6.77 15.69 6.11
C SER A 318 8.08 15.87 5.33
N LYS A 319 9.13 16.28 6.05
CA LYS A 319 10.51 16.38 5.55
C LYS A 319 11.39 15.22 6.00
N ASP A 320 10.87 14.29 6.78
CA ASP A 320 11.56 13.11 7.28
C ASP A 320 11.32 11.85 6.42
N PHE A 321 11.88 10.73 6.84
CA PHE A 321 11.71 9.44 6.15
C PHE A 321 10.33 8.80 6.33
N GLY A 322 9.43 9.37 7.12
CA GLY A 322 8.10 8.84 7.36
C GLY A 322 8.09 7.46 8.02
N THR A 323 9.04 7.19 8.92
CA THR A 323 9.05 5.94 9.69
C THR A 323 7.86 5.91 10.64
N SER A 324 7.17 4.78 10.68
CA SER A 324 6.03 4.59 11.57
C SER A 324 6.43 4.74 13.04
N LYS A 325 5.67 5.49 13.82
CA LYS A 325 5.90 5.60 15.27
C LYS A 325 5.72 4.25 15.98
N ASN A 326 4.89 3.36 15.42
CA ASN A 326 4.76 1.99 15.89
C ASN A 326 6.09 1.22 15.77
N PHE A 327 6.80 1.39 14.65
CA PHE A 327 8.09 0.74 14.41
C PHE A 327 9.19 1.30 15.30
N ILE A 328 9.22 2.61 15.53
CA ILE A 328 10.19 3.26 16.42
C ILE A 328 10.02 2.72 17.85
N ALA A 329 8.79 2.73 18.36
CA ALA A 329 8.49 2.25 19.71
C ALA A 329 8.85 0.78 19.95
N GLN A 330 8.90 -0.06 18.89
CA GLN A 330 9.34 -1.47 18.98
C GLN A 330 10.85 -1.62 19.08
N LYS A 331 11.63 -0.63 18.63
CA LYS A 331 13.11 -0.67 18.74
C LYS A 331 13.62 -0.20 20.09
N ASP A 332 12.78 0.52 20.83
CA ASP A 332 13.10 1.06 22.15
C ASP A 332 12.73 0.07 23.29
N LEU A 333 12.16 -1.10 22.94
CA LEU A 333 11.86 -2.22 23.86
C LEU A 333 12.90 -3.35 23.73
#